data_aeae6061d4334d0cd3cf015bba6ab6c8
#
_entry.id   aeae6061d4334d0cd3cf015bba6ab6c8
#
_cell.length_a   1.000
_cell.length_b   1.000
_cell.length_c   1.000
_cell.angle_alpha   90.00
_cell.angle_beta   90.00
_cell.angle_gamma   90.00
#
_symmetry.space_group_name_H-M   'P 1'
#
loop_
_entity.id
_entity.type
_entity.pdbx_description
1 polymer ?
#
loop_
_entity_poly.entity_id
_entity_poly.type
_entity_poly.pdbx_seq_one_letter_code
_entity_poly.pdbx_strand_id
1 'polypeptide(L)'
;MDTYNAEARSHVESRSDGDVRVVVMAGEFDIDNVADLRIALNPAAPGVTRFVLDVAAVTFVDSAALGIMLQPALDRPVVLAGVVPRRLARLLELTGADTVFATAPSVAEGSVMVVPPRRG
;
A
#
# COMPACT_ATOMS: atom_id res chain seq x y z
N MET A 1 3.17 -29.11 -8.64
CA MET A 1 3.39 -28.56 -8.31
C MET A 1 3.60 -27.76 -7.87
N ASP A 2 3.35 -27.60 -7.76
CA ASP A 2 3.42 -26.81 -7.49
C ASP A 2 3.94 -26.09 -6.99
N THR A 3 4.02 -25.75 -7.08
CA THR A 3 4.34 -24.99 -6.82
C THR A 3 4.60 -24.26 -6.28
N TYR A 4 4.52 -23.89 -6.46
CA TYR A 4 4.76 -23.24 -5.99
C TYR A 4 4.82 -22.25 -5.15
N ASN A 5 4.21 -22.24 -4.75
CA ASN A 5 3.97 -21.16 -3.81
C ASN A 5 5.00 -21.11 -2.70
N ALA A 6 5.72 -22.11 -2.59
CA ALA A 6 6.83 -22.10 -1.62
C ALA A 6 7.82 -20.98 -1.92
N GLU A 7 7.84 -20.52 -3.16
CA GLU A 7 8.77 -19.46 -3.56
C GLU A 7 8.12 -18.09 -3.64
N ALA A 8 6.82 -18.01 -3.43
CA ALA A 8 6.14 -16.72 -3.47
C ALA A 8 6.45 -15.97 -2.17
N ARG A 9 7.17 -14.85 -2.30
CA ARG A 9 7.53 -14.04 -1.15
C ARG A 9 6.49 -12.98 -0.85
N SER A 10 5.62 -12.70 -1.79
CA SER A 10 4.63 -11.64 -1.65
C SER A 10 3.29 -12.08 -2.19
N HIS A 11 2.25 -11.43 -1.70
CA HIS A 11 0.89 -11.66 -2.14
C HIS A 11 0.17 -10.32 -2.18
N VAL A 12 -0.55 -10.06 -3.25
CA VAL A 12 -1.32 -8.83 -3.43
C VAL A 12 -2.73 -9.20 -3.84
N GLU A 13 -3.71 -8.67 -3.12
CA GLU A 13 -5.12 -8.76 -3.51
C GLU A 13 -5.68 -7.37 -3.58
N SER A 14 -6.53 -7.11 -4.56
CA SER A 14 -7.18 -5.82 -4.65
C SER A 14 -8.67 -6.00 -4.87
N ARG A 15 -9.44 -5.06 -4.34
CA ARG A 15 -10.88 -5.01 -4.56
C ARG A 15 -11.32 -3.55 -4.58
N SER A 16 -12.42 -3.29 -5.26
CA SER A 16 -13.01 -1.97 -5.29
C SER A 16 -14.25 -1.94 -4.40
N ASP A 17 -14.38 -0.87 -3.65
CA ASP A 17 -15.53 -0.62 -2.80
C ASP A 17 -15.94 0.82 -3.11
N GLY A 18 -16.88 0.97 -4.04
CA GLY A 18 -17.21 2.27 -4.59
C GLY A 18 -16.00 2.86 -5.31
N ASP A 19 -15.60 4.06 -4.92
CA ASP A 19 -14.44 4.73 -5.47
C ASP A 19 -13.15 4.50 -4.66
N VAL A 20 -13.20 3.59 -3.70
CA VAL A 20 -12.03 3.21 -2.90
C VAL A 20 -11.46 1.91 -3.44
N ARG A 21 -10.15 1.90 -3.72
CA ARG A 21 -9.44 0.67 -4.04
C ARG A 21 -8.72 0.18 -2.80
N VAL A 22 -9.08 -1.03 -2.34
CA VAL A 22 -8.41 -1.67 -1.21
C VAL A 22 -7.38 -2.64 -1.76
N VAL A 23 -6.14 -2.51 -1.31
CA VAL A 23 -5.04 -3.38 -1.73
C VAL A 23 -4.46 -4.03 -0.47
N VAL A 24 -4.56 -5.36 -0.40
CA VAL A 24 -4.00 -6.12 0.73
C VAL A 24 -2.63 -6.60 0.31
N MET A 25 -1.63 -6.26 1.11
CA MET A 25 -0.24 -6.63 0.87
C MET A 25 0.22 -7.58 1.95
N ALA A 26 0.88 -8.67 1.55
CA ALA A 26 1.43 -9.64 2.51
C ALA A 26 2.81 -10.08 2.04
N GLY A 27 3.72 -10.23 2.99
CA GLY A 27 5.05 -10.76 2.72
C GLY A 27 6.08 -9.71 2.36
N GLU A 28 7.04 -10.11 1.54
CA GLU A 28 8.20 -9.29 1.17
C GLU A 28 8.03 -8.69 -0.21
N PHE A 29 8.30 -7.40 -0.30
CA PHE A 29 8.20 -6.68 -1.58
C PHE A 29 9.54 -6.02 -1.89
N ASP A 30 10.12 -6.37 -3.04
CA ASP A 30 11.35 -5.77 -3.50
C ASP A 30 11.27 -5.56 -5.02
N ILE A 31 12.35 -5.05 -5.60
CA ILE A 31 12.37 -4.69 -7.01
C ILE A 31 12.04 -5.88 -7.93
N ASP A 32 12.25 -7.11 -7.47
CA ASP A 32 12.07 -8.29 -8.30
C ASP A 32 10.64 -8.81 -8.31
N ASN A 33 9.78 -8.36 -7.40
CA ASN A 33 8.43 -8.93 -7.28
C ASN A 33 7.32 -7.89 -7.11
N VAL A 34 7.52 -6.68 -7.62
CA VAL A 34 6.55 -5.59 -7.45
C VAL A 34 5.56 -5.45 -8.60
N ALA A 35 5.57 -6.36 -9.58
CA ALA A 35 4.71 -6.21 -10.75
C ALA A 35 3.22 -6.18 -10.37
N ASP A 36 2.78 -7.10 -9.52
CA ASP A 36 1.38 -7.15 -9.10
C ASP A 36 1.00 -5.93 -8.27
N LEU A 37 1.91 -5.47 -7.42
CA LEU A 37 1.67 -4.28 -6.64
C LEU A 37 1.53 -3.06 -7.54
N ARG A 38 2.38 -2.94 -8.55
CA ARG A 38 2.31 -1.83 -9.50
C ARG A 38 0.97 -1.79 -10.23
N ILE A 39 0.47 -2.96 -10.61
CA ILE A 39 -0.84 -3.05 -11.28
C ILE A 39 -1.95 -2.63 -10.32
N ALA A 40 -1.91 -3.13 -9.08
CA ALA A 40 -2.94 -2.83 -8.09
C ALA A 40 -2.97 -1.34 -7.72
N LEU A 41 -1.82 -0.70 -7.71
CA LEU A 41 -1.67 0.70 -7.32
C LEU A 41 -1.55 1.65 -8.50
N ASN A 42 -2.06 1.26 -9.66
CA ASN A 42 -1.98 2.09 -10.86
C ASN A 42 -2.54 3.49 -10.57
N PRO A 43 -1.71 4.54 -10.62
CA PRO A 43 -2.18 5.90 -10.31
C PRO A 43 -3.16 6.44 -11.34
N ALA A 44 -3.27 5.81 -12.50
CA ALA A 44 -4.22 6.21 -13.54
C ALA A 44 -5.52 5.40 -13.47
N ALA A 45 -5.75 4.62 -12.43
CA ALA A 45 -6.95 3.80 -12.31
C ALA A 45 -8.21 4.67 -12.37
N PRO A 46 -9.10 4.45 -13.33
CA PRO A 46 -10.28 5.31 -13.47
C PRO A 46 -11.26 5.11 -12.33
N GLY A 47 -11.85 6.20 -11.86
CA GLY A 47 -12.88 6.14 -10.82
C GLY A 47 -12.37 5.90 -9.42
N VAL A 48 -11.06 5.74 -9.23
CA VAL A 48 -10.49 5.54 -7.89
C VAL A 48 -10.10 6.89 -7.31
N THR A 49 -10.69 7.24 -6.16
CA THR A 49 -10.40 8.50 -5.49
C THR A 49 -9.54 8.32 -4.26
N ARG A 50 -9.36 7.08 -3.81
CA ARG A 50 -8.57 6.77 -2.62
C ARG A 50 -8.06 5.35 -2.69
N PHE A 51 -6.82 5.15 -2.27
CA PHE A 51 -6.26 3.81 -2.05
C PHE A 51 -6.16 3.55 -0.55
N VAL A 52 -6.54 2.35 -0.14
CA VAL A 52 -6.34 1.87 1.22
C VAL A 52 -5.47 0.63 1.15
N LEU A 53 -4.28 0.69 1.72
CA LEU A 53 -3.32 -0.41 1.69
C LEU A 53 -3.33 -1.09 3.05
N ASP A 54 -3.77 -2.34 3.07
CA ASP A 54 -3.68 -3.14 4.28
C ASP A 54 -2.27 -3.71 4.34
N VAL A 55 -1.48 -3.21 5.29
CA VAL A 55 -0.06 -3.54 5.40
C VAL A 55 0.26 -4.42 6.60
N ALA A 56 -0.76 -4.89 7.33
CA ALA A 56 -0.54 -5.61 8.58
C ALA A 56 0.29 -6.89 8.40
N ALA A 57 0.22 -7.53 7.23
CA ALA A 57 0.95 -8.77 6.96
C ALA A 57 2.24 -8.56 6.17
N VAL A 58 2.66 -7.33 5.96
CA VAL A 58 3.91 -7.03 5.25
C VAL A 58 5.10 -7.32 6.17
N THR A 59 6.09 -8.02 5.67
CA THR A 59 7.30 -8.35 6.44
C THR A 59 8.52 -7.57 5.97
N PHE A 60 8.52 -7.09 4.73
CA PHE A 60 9.66 -6.34 4.18
C PHE A 60 9.22 -5.52 2.96
N VAL A 61 9.73 -4.30 2.89
CA VAL A 61 9.55 -3.42 1.71
C VAL A 61 10.89 -2.73 1.49
N ASP A 62 11.44 -2.85 0.27
CA ASP A 62 12.64 -2.09 -0.08
C ASP A 62 12.25 -0.72 -0.67
N SER A 63 13.25 0.08 -1.02
CA SER A 63 12.99 1.42 -1.53
C SER A 63 12.27 1.41 -2.87
N ALA A 64 12.50 0.40 -3.71
CA ALA A 64 11.81 0.30 -5.00
C ALA A 64 10.31 0.04 -4.79
N ALA A 65 9.97 -0.88 -3.89
CA ALA A 65 8.58 -1.16 -3.57
C ALA A 65 7.91 0.04 -2.91
N LEU A 66 8.63 0.72 -2.02
CA LEU A 66 8.09 1.94 -1.39
C LEU A 66 7.78 3.00 -2.43
N GLY A 67 8.64 3.16 -3.44
CA GLY A 67 8.39 4.10 -4.53
C GLY A 67 7.07 3.82 -5.25
N ILE A 68 6.74 2.55 -5.44
CA ILE A 68 5.47 2.16 -6.05
C ILE A 68 4.30 2.50 -5.14
N MET A 69 4.43 2.28 -3.84
CA MET A 69 3.38 2.64 -2.88
C MET A 69 3.12 4.14 -2.86
N LEU A 70 4.15 4.94 -3.12
CA LEU A 70 4.05 6.40 -3.09
C LEU A 70 3.44 7.00 -4.35
N GLN A 71 3.49 6.30 -5.48
CA GLN A 71 3.04 6.88 -6.75
C GLN A 71 1.60 7.36 -6.73
N PRO A 72 0.61 6.58 -6.25
CA PRO A 72 -0.76 7.09 -6.25
C PRO A 72 -0.96 8.27 -5.31
N ALA A 73 -0.09 8.47 -4.33
CA ALA A 73 -0.20 9.58 -3.39
C ALA A 73 0.10 10.93 -4.03
N LEU A 74 0.64 10.96 -5.24
CA LEU A 74 0.83 12.23 -5.96
C LEU A 74 -0.51 12.89 -6.30
N ASP A 75 -1.55 12.10 -6.51
CA ASP A 75 -2.82 12.62 -7.02
C ASP A 75 -3.99 12.39 -6.07
N ARG A 76 -3.91 11.44 -5.16
CA ARG A 76 -5.05 11.07 -4.32
C ARG A 76 -4.58 10.52 -2.97
N PRO A 77 -5.46 10.51 -1.97
CA PRO A 77 -5.08 9.99 -0.65
C PRO A 77 -4.73 8.52 -0.70
N VAL A 78 -3.69 8.16 0.04
CA VAL A 78 -3.31 6.76 0.28
C VAL A 78 -3.26 6.56 1.78
N VAL A 79 -4.04 5.60 2.27
CA VAL A 79 -4.17 5.29 3.68
C VAL A 79 -3.51 3.93 3.94
N LEU A 80 -2.64 3.86 4.93
CA LEU A 80 -2.12 2.57 5.41
C LEU A 80 -3.03 2.09 6.53
N ALA A 81 -3.60 0.90 6.34
CA ALA A 81 -4.59 0.34 7.26
C ALA A 81 -3.98 -0.83 8.02
N GLY A 82 -4.42 -0.97 9.27
CA GLY A 82 -3.91 -1.99 10.17
C GLY A 82 -2.67 -1.53 10.92
N VAL A 83 -2.13 -2.40 11.74
CA VAL A 83 -0.90 -2.10 12.48
C VAL A 83 0.25 -2.10 11.48
N VAL A 84 0.95 -0.97 11.36
CA VAL A 84 2.10 -0.87 10.45
C VAL A 84 3.26 -1.65 11.06
N PRO A 85 3.79 -2.67 10.36
CA PRO A 85 4.90 -3.44 10.90
C PRO A 85 6.11 -2.55 11.18
N ARG A 86 6.88 -2.93 12.20
CA ARG A 86 7.97 -2.10 12.68
C ARG A 86 8.98 -1.75 11.59
N ARG A 87 9.35 -2.74 10.77
CA ARG A 87 10.33 -2.49 9.70
C ARG A 87 9.81 -1.49 8.69
N LEU A 88 8.54 -1.60 8.34
CA LEU A 88 7.92 -0.66 7.41
C LEU A 88 7.85 0.72 8.04
N ALA A 89 7.42 0.81 9.28
CA ALA A 89 7.34 2.09 9.98
C ALA A 89 8.70 2.79 10.00
N ARG A 90 9.76 2.03 10.25
CA ARG A 90 11.11 2.60 10.28
C ARG A 90 11.55 3.10 8.90
N LEU A 91 11.25 2.33 7.85
CA LEU A 91 11.57 2.77 6.50
C LEU A 91 10.83 4.07 6.16
N LEU A 92 9.55 4.15 6.53
CA LEU A 92 8.77 5.36 6.30
C LEU A 92 9.39 6.56 7.02
N GLU A 93 9.80 6.38 8.26
CA GLU A 93 10.44 7.47 9.02
C GLU A 93 11.75 7.90 8.37
N LEU A 94 12.58 6.93 8.01
CA LEU A 94 13.91 7.22 7.46
C LEU A 94 13.84 7.94 6.12
N THR A 95 12.78 7.69 5.35
CA THR A 95 12.62 8.29 4.03
C THR A 95 11.73 9.53 4.03
N GLY A 96 11.09 9.84 5.16
CA GLY A 96 10.12 10.93 5.22
C GLY A 96 8.76 10.56 4.66
N ALA A 97 8.57 9.32 4.23
CA ALA A 97 7.31 8.87 3.63
C ALA A 97 6.19 8.79 4.66
N ASP A 98 6.50 8.75 5.94
CA ASP A 98 5.49 8.73 7.00
C ASP A 98 4.60 9.98 6.98
N THR A 99 5.05 11.07 6.37
CA THR A 99 4.23 12.28 6.23
C THR A 99 3.32 12.24 5.01
N VAL A 100 3.52 11.27 4.13
CA VAL A 100 2.76 11.16 2.87
C VAL A 100 1.49 10.35 3.06
N PHE A 101 1.57 9.27 3.83
CA PHE A 101 0.43 8.37 4.04
C PHE A 101 -0.38 8.79 5.26
N ALA A 102 -1.69 8.70 5.16
CA ALA A 102 -2.54 8.68 6.34
C ALA A 102 -2.54 7.26 6.91
N THR A 103 -2.93 7.09 8.15
CA THR A 103 -3.00 5.77 8.78
C THR A 103 -4.36 5.57 9.42
N ALA A 104 -4.81 4.32 9.47
CA ALA A 104 -6.06 3.95 10.10
C ALA A 104 -5.93 2.58 10.75
N PRO A 105 -6.69 2.29 11.81
CA PRO A 105 -6.60 0.99 12.48
C PRO A 105 -7.09 -0.17 11.64
N SER A 106 -7.97 0.09 10.67
CA SER A 106 -8.56 -0.96 9.85
C SER A 106 -8.87 -0.43 8.46
N VAL A 107 -9.11 -1.36 7.53
CA VAL A 107 -9.54 -1.02 6.18
C VAL A 107 -10.88 -0.28 6.21
N ALA A 108 -11.81 -0.73 7.04
CA ALA A 108 -13.14 -0.09 7.11
C ALA A 108 -13.02 1.38 7.52
N GLU A 109 -12.21 1.66 8.54
CA GLU A 109 -12.01 3.03 8.99
C GLU A 109 -11.21 3.84 7.97
N GLY A 110 -10.19 3.24 7.37
CA GLY A 110 -9.39 3.91 6.35
C GLY A 110 -10.18 4.30 5.12
N SER A 111 -11.19 3.51 4.79
CA SER A 111 -12.01 3.76 3.61
C SER A 111 -12.91 4.99 3.74
N VAL A 112 -13.27 5.39 4.96
CA VAL A 112 -14.25 6.46 5.20
C VAL A 112 -13.68 7.64 5.97
N MET A 113 -12.45 7.55 6.49
CA MET A 113 -11.88 8.62 7.30
C MET A 113 -11.68 9.88 6.48
N VAL A 114 -11.73 11.03 7.15
CA VAL A 114 -11.37 12.29 6.52
C VAL A 114 -9.85 12.36 6.44
N VAL A 115 -9.32 12.52 5.24
CA VAL A 115 -7.89 12.67 5.02
C VAL A 115 -7.64 14.14 4.69
N PRO A 116 -6.89 14.87 5.53
CA PRO A 116 -6.61 16.28 5.23
C PRO A 116 -5.75 16.39 3.98
N PRO A 117 -5.94 17.44 3.17
CA PRO A 117 -5.07 17.64 2.02
C PRO A 117 -3.62 17.83 2.47
N ARG A 118 -2.70 17.24 1.72
CA ARG A 118 -1.29 17.45 1.98
C ARG A 118 -0.87 18.80 1.48
N ARG A 119 0.07 19.40 2.19
CA ARG A 119 0.68 20.62 1.68
C ARG A 119 1.72 20.25 0.64
N GLY A 120 1.62 20.86 -0.48
CA GLY A 120 2.53 20.60 -1.60
C GLY A 120 3.90 21.17 -1.43
#